data_3e6f916c2b0cae24903fc64a02f2d6ba
#
_entry.id   3e6f916c2b0cae24903fc64a02f2d6ba
#
_cell.length_a   1.000
_cell.length_b   1.000
_cell.length_c   1.000
_cell.angle_alpha   90.00
_cell.angle_beta   90.00
_cell.angle_gamma   90.00
#
_symmetry.space_group_name_H-M   'P 1'
#
loop_
_entity.id
_entity.type
_entity.pdbx_description
1 polymer ?
#
loop_
_entity_poly.entity_id
_entity_poly.type
_entity_poly.pdbx_seq_one_letter_code
_entity_poly.pdbx_strand_id
1 'polypeptide(L)'
;ASADQVAIDAVAAKMMGFDPMSIKFIRLAHEKGLGCGDPSEIEVVGEDVSNVNWRFQSSENTFASRGQKLIYWGPLKPLENILLRSPIAPWAFFASNLYHNSYWLRFIGNRRIKAAMKTGWGQLFQQY
;
A
#
# COMPACT_ATOMS: atom_id res chain seq x y z
N ALA A 1 18.36 -0.65 -8.75
CA ALA A 1 19.15 -0.65 -7.51
C ALA A 1 19.92 0.67 -7.44
N SER A 2 20.10 1.25 -6.27
CA SER A 2 20.87 2.47 -6.04
C SER A 2 21.58 2.37 -4.68
N ALA A 3 22.68 3.10 -4.51
CA ALA A 3 23.27 3.34 -3.20
C ALA A 3 22.49 4.39 -2.41
N ASP A 4 21.68 5.20 -3.08
CA ASP A 4 20.79 6.21 -2.49
C ASP A 4 19.38 5.64 -2.34
N GLN A 5 18.99 5.35 -1.11
CA GLN A 5 17.66 4.80 -0.78
C GLN A 5 16.54 5.82 -1.00
N VAL A 6 16.81 7.10 -0.76
CA VAL A 6 15.82 8.18 -0.97
C VAL A 6 15.51 8.32 -2.45
N ALA A 7 16.52 8.20 -3.32
CA ALA A 7 16.34 8.22 -4.76
C ALA A 7 15.47 7.06 -5.27
N ILE A 8 15.64 5.85 -4.72
CA ILE A 8 14.78 4.70 -5.06
C ILE A 8 13.33 5.00 -4.71
N ASP A 9 13.09 5.49 -3.49
CA ASP A 9 11.74 5.80 -3.01
C ASP A 9 11.11 6.93 -3.83
N ALA A 10 11.89 7.94 -4.22
CA ALA A 10 11.42 9.05 -5.05
C ALA A 10 11.01 8.58 -6.46
N VAL A 11 11.84 7.76 -7.10
CA VAL A 11 11.52 7.21 -8.44
C VAL A 11 10.29 6.29 -8.35
N ALA A 12 10.22 5.43 -7.33
CA ALA A 12 9.07 4.56 -7.13
C ALA A 12 7.77 5.37 -6.90
N ALA A 13 7.81 6.40 -6.08
CA ALA A 13 6.68 7.29 -5.84
C ALA A 13 6.21 7.97 -7.14
N LYS A 14 7.13 8.47 -7.96
CA LYS A 14 6.83 9.04 -9.28
C LYS A 14 6.17 8.04 -10.20
N MET A 15 6.69 6.81 -10.29
CA MET A 15 6.10 5.75 -11.12
C MET A 15 4.69 5.37 -10.65
N MET A 16 4.42 5.43 -9.35
CA MET A 16 3.08 5.23 -8.79
C MET A 16 2.12 6.38 -9.10
N GLY A 17 2.63 7.54 -9.54
CA GLY A 17 1.82 8.72 -9.87
C GLY A 17 1.72 9.74 -8.74
N PHE A 18 2.59 9.64 -7.73
CA PHE A 18 2.69 10.63 -6.67
C PHE A 18 3.81 11.63 -6.96
N ASP A 19 3.68 12.85 -6.42
CA ASP A 19 4.79 13.78 -6.33
C ASP A 19 5.67 13.40 -5.13
N PRO A 20 6.93 12.97 -5.35
CA PRO A 20 7.82 12.54 -4.27
C PRO A 20 8.06 13.61 -3.22
N MET A 21 8.18 14.89 -3.65
CA MET A 21 8.43 15.99 -2.74
C MET A 21 7.20 16.38 -1.90
N SER A 22 6.01 15.93 -2.27
CA SER A 22 4.82 16.04 -1.43
C SER A 22 4.82 15.02 -0.29
N ILE A 23 5.59 13.95 -0.41
CA ILE A 23 5.70 12.89 0.60
C ILE A 23 6.68 13.33 1.69
N LYS A 24 6.15 13.54 2.89
CA LYS A 24 6.88 14.16 4.00
C LYS A 24 8.24 13.52 4.31
N PHE A 25 8.34 12.19 4.33
CA PHE A 25 9.59 11.52 4.69
C PHE A 25 10.66 11.65 3.58
N ILE A 26 10.28 11.60 2.30
CA ILE A 26 11.18 11.79 1.16
C ILE A 26 11.73 13.23 1.19
N ARG A 27 10.83 14.22 1.32
CA ARG A 27 11.21 15.62 1.41
C ARG A 27 12.15 15.89 2.57
N LEU A 28 11.83 15.41 3.78
CA LEU A 28 12.68 15.62 4.95
C LEU A 28 14.05 14.93 4.81
N ALA A 29 14.11 13.77 4.17
CA ALA A 29 15.38 13.09 3.91
C ALA A 29 16.24 13.88 2.91
N HIS A 30 15.63 14.40 1.85
CA HIS A 30 16.28 15.27 0.87
C HIS A 30 16.81 16.56 1.52
N GLU A 31 15.97 17.29 2.28
CA GLU A 31 16.33 18.51 3.00
C GLU A 31 17.49 18.31 3.99
N LYS A 32 17.61 17.13 4.57
CA LYS A 32 18.71 16.76 5.49
C LYS A 32 19.94 16.21 4.78
N GLY A 33 19.96 16.15 3.46
CA GLY A 33 21.09 15.61 2.70
C GLY A 33 21.34 14.12 2.87
N LEU A 34 20.29 13.35 3.23
CA LEU A 34 20.38 11.88 3.39
C LEU A 34 20.27 11.14 2.04
N GLY A 35 19.86 11.83 0.99
CA GLY A 35 19.73 11.32 -0.36
C GLY A 35 18.91 12.27 -1.24
N CYS A 36 18.81 11.96 -2.54
CA CYS A 36 18.09 12.76 -3.51
C CYS A 36 16.62 12.37 -3.59
N GLY A 37 15.72 13.30 -3.23
CA GLY A 37 14.26 13.12 -3.30
C GLY A 37 13.63 13.73 -4.54
N ASP A 38 14.37 14.57 -5.30
CA ASP A 38 13.87 15.20 -6.51
C ASP A 38 14.15 14.33 -7.74
N PRO A 39 13.11 13.79 -8.42
CA PRO A 39 13.31 12.95 -9.59
C PRO A 39 14.02 13.62 -10.77
N SER A 40 14.03 14.95 -10.83
CA SER A 40 14.72 15.72 -11.87
C SER A 40 16.25 15.68 -11.73
N GLU A 41 16.74 15.42 -10.52
CA GLU A 41 18.16 15.32 -10.19
C GLU A 41 18.67 13.87 -10.16
N ILE A 42 17.77 12.89 -10.39
CA ILE A 42 18.09 11.47 -10.34
C ILE A 42 18.30 10.93 -11.76
N GLU A 43 19.51 10.43 -12.03
CA GLU A 43 19.79 9.69 -13.25
C GLU A 43 19.28 8.25 -13.13
N VAL A 44 18.36 7.86 -14.02
CA VAL A 44 17.86 6.49 -14.10
C VAL A 44 18.54 5.76 -15.26
N VAL A 45 19.25 4.70 -14.94
CA VAL A 45 19.97 3.87 -15.93
C VAL A 45 19.15 2.62 -16.24
N GLY A 46 18.99 2.31 -17.51
CA GLY A 46 18.24 1.14 -17.98
C GLY A 46 16.99 1.53 -18.75
N GLU A 47 15.86 0.98 -18.38
CA GLU A 47 14.58 1.32 -19.03
C GLU A 47 14.15 2.76 -18.69
N ASP A 48 13.62 3.47 -19.69
CA ASP A 48 13.06 4.81 -19.49
C ASP A 48 11.75 4.75 -18.70
N VAL A 49 11.80 5.23 -17.46
CA VAL A 49 10.64 5.30 -16.56
C VAL A 49 10.05 6.72 -16.47
N SER A 50 10.53 7.66 -17.28
CA SER A 50 10.14 9.08 -17.20
C SER A 50 8.63 9.29 -17.38
N ASN A 51 8.01 8.51 -18.27
CA ASN A 51 6.59 8.59 -18.60
C ASN A 51 5.72 7.54 -17.89
N VAL A 52 6.31 6.72 -17.01
CA VAL A 52 5.56 5.69 -16.28
C VAL A 52 4.72 6.36 -15.21
N ASN A 53 3.42 6.10 -15.25
CA ASN A 53 2.46 6.53 -14.23
C ASN A 53 1.37 5.45 -14.08
N TRP A 54 1.46 4.68 -13.00
CA TRP A 54 0.50 3.62 -12.70
C TRP A 54 -0.78 4.12 -12.04
N ARG A 55 -0.88 5.42 -11.76
CA ARG A 55 -2.07 6.06 -11.16
C ARG A 55 -2.59 5.35 -9.91
N PHE A 56 -1.68 5.03 -9.00
CA PHE A 56 -2.07 4.41 -7.73
C PHE A 56 -2.93 5.38 -6.92
N GLN A 57 -4.00 4.86 -6.33
CA GLN A 57 -4.89 5.64 -5.49
C GLN A 57 -4.51 5.42 -4.02
N SER A 58 -4.00 6.47 -3.37
CA SER A 58 -3.57 6.41 -1.96
C SER A 58 -4.72 6.40 -0.95
N SER A 59 -5.94 6.75 -1.36
CA SER A 59 -7.04 7.08 -0.46
C SER A 59 -8.26 6.14 -0.53
N GLU A 60 -8.18 5.01 -1.22
CA GLU A 60 -9.28 4.04 -1.18
C GLU A 60 -9.45 3.49 0.24
N ASN A 61 -10.34 4.13 0.97
CA ASN A 61 -10.75 3.64 2.28
C ASN A 61 -11.69 2.45 2.08
N THR A 62 -11.19 1.25 2.33
CA THR A 62 -12.05 0.08 2.49
C THR A 62 -12.95 0.26 3.72
N PHE A 63 -14.06 -0.48 3.79
CA PHE A 63 -14.93 -0.47 4.97
C PHE A 63 -14.14 -0.71 6.27
N ALA A 64 -13.20 -1.65 6.25
CA ALA A 64 -12.33 -1.97 7.39
C ALA A 64 -11.44 -0.78 7.79
N SER A 65 -10.82 -0.10 6.82
CA SER A 65 -9.97 1.06 7.11
C SER A 65 -10.75 2.27 7.60
N ARG A 66 -12.01 2.44 7.16
CA ARG A 66 -12.91 3.47 7.71
C ARG A 66 -13.24 3.19 9.17
N GLY A 67 -13.58 1.93 9.50
CA GLY A 67 -13.82 1.51 10.88
C GLY A 67 -12.60 1.74 11.76
N GLN A 68 -11.41 1.39 11.28
CA GLN A 68 -10.16 1.61 11.98
C GLN A 68 -9.88 3.10 12.22
N LYS A 69 -10.08 3.95 11.22
CA LYS A 69 -9.93 5.41 11.38
C LYS A 69 -10.91 6.00 12.39
N LEU A 70 -12.14 5.52 12.45
CA LEU A 70 -13.13 5.93 13.45
C LEU A 70 -12.70 5.60 14.88
N ILE A 71 -12.04 4.46 15.07
CA ILE A 71 -11.56 4.01 16.39
C ILE A 71 -10.28 4.76 16.78
N TYR A 72 -9.28 4.89 15.89
CA TYR A 72 -7.98 5.47 16.25
C TYR A 72 -7.96 7.00 16.27
N TRP A 73 -8.67 7.64 15.36
CA TRP A 73 -8.64 9.10 15.17
C TRP A 73 -10.01 9.77 15.17
N GLY A 74 -11.07 8.98 15.20
CA GLY A 74 -12.44 9.46 15.12
C GLY A 74 -13.15 9.54 16.49
N PRO A 75 -14.46 9.71 16.47
CA PRO A 75 -15.28 9.85 17.67
C PRO A 75 -15.29 8.60 18.57
N LEU A 76 -14.90 7.43 18.06
CA LEU A 76 -14.83 6.18 18.83
C LEU A 76 -13.49 5.99 19.58
N LYS A 77 -12.58 6.95 19.50
CA LYS A 77 -11.29 6.92 20.21
C LYS A 77 -11.41 6.68 21.72
N PRO A 78 -12.37 7.24 22.47
CA PRO A 78 -12.54 6.95 23.89
C PRO A 78 -12.85 5.47 24.19
N LEU A 79 -13.41 4.76 23.20
CA LEU A 79 -13.76 3.34 23.29
C LEU A 79 -12.65 2.41 22.78
N GLU A 80 -11.52 2.94 22.34
CA GLU A 80 -10.41 2.18 21.76
C GLU A 80 -9.96 1.02 22.65
N ASN A 81 -9.76 1.29 23.95
CA ASN A 81 -9.32 0.27 24.90
C ASN A 81 -10.37 -0.85 25.09
N ILE A 82 -11.65 -0.50 25.09
CA ILE A 82 -12.75 -1.48 25.19
C ILE A 82 -12.85 -2.30 23.92
N LEU A 83 -12.79 -1.67 22.76
CA LEU A 83 -12.97 -2.33 21.48
C LEU A 83 -11.77 -3.20 21.08
N LEU A 84 -10.53 -2.76 21.39
CA LEU A 84 -9.32 -3.42 20.93
C LEU A 84 -8.65 -4.31 21.98
N ARG A 85 -8.90 -4.08 23.29
CA ARG A 85 -8.29 -4.82 24.40
C ARG A 85 -9.26 -5.70 25.19
N SER A 86 -10.54 -5.70 24.82
CA SER A 86 -11.57 -6.55 25.44
C SER A 86 -11.72 -7.89 24.70
N PRO A 87 -12.47 -8.85 25.27
CA PRO A 87 -12.86 -10.08 24.59
C PRO A 87 -13.64 -9.88 23.29
N ILE A 88 -14.05 -8.64 22.96
CA ILE A 88 -14.70 -8.28 21.70
C ILE A 88 -13.71 -8.31 20.51
N ALA A 89 -12.42 -8.02 20.74
CA ALA A 89 -11.41 -8.02 19.68
C ALA A 89 -11.31 -9.35 18.90
N PRO A 90 -11.32 -10.54 19.54
CA PRO A 90 -11.36 -11.83 18.82
C PRO A 90 -12.54 -11.98 17.89
N TRP A 91 -13.71 -11.40 18.21
CA TRP A 91 -14.88 -11.43 17.34
C TRP A 91 -14.68 -10.66 16.03
N ALA A 92 -13.92 -9.58 16.07
CA ALA A 92 -13.58 -8.83 14.86
C ALA A 92 -12.71 -9.66 13.91
N PHE A 93 -11.75 -10.42 14.44
CA PHE A 93 -10.94 -11.37 13.66
C PHE A 93 -11.78 -12.51 13.10
N PHE A 94 -12.68 -13.08 13.89
CA PHE A 94 -13.60 -14.11 13.44
C PHE A 94 -14.53 -13.61 12.33
N ALA A 95 -15.13 -12.44 12.50
CA ALA A 95 -15.99 -11.82 11.48
C ALA A 95 -15.22 -11.49 10.20
N SER A 96 -13.99 -10.98 10.33
CA SER A 96 -13.11 -10.72 9.20
C SER A 96 -12.74 -12.00 8.45
N ASN A 97 -12.39 -13.07 9.18
CA ASN A 97 -12.07 -14.36 8.60
C ASN A 97 -13.27 -14.98 7.88
N LEU A 98 -14.44 -14.92 8.50
CA LEU A 98 -15.69 -15.39 7.90
C LEU A 98 -16.02 -14.62 6.62
N TYR A 99 -15.91 -13.29 6.65
CA TYR A 99 -16.13 -12.44 5.48
C TYR A 99 -15.15 -12.77 4.35
N HIS A 100 -13.85 -12.84 4.65
CA HIS A 100 -12.83 -13.07 3.63
C HIS A 100 -12.92 -14.48 3.04
N ASN A 101 -13.05 -15.50 3.87
CA ASN A 101 -13.02 -16.89 3.39
C ASN A 101 -14.36 -17.36 2.81
N SER A 102 -15.49 -16.95 3.40
CA SER A 102 -16.79 -17.44 2.96
C SER A 102 -17.40 -16.59 1.85
N TYR A 103 -17.24 -15.27 1.91
CA TYR A 103 -17.84 -14.36 0.93
C TYR A 103 -16.84 -13.86 -0.09
N TRP A 104 -15.82 -13.13 0.37
CA TRP A 104 -14.93 -12.42 -0.55
C TRP A 104 -14.13 -13.38 -1.44
N LEU A 105 -13.48 -14.38 -0.85
CA LEU A 105 -12.67 -15.34 -1.59
C LEU A 105 -13.53 -16.11 -2.61
N ARG A 106 -14.73 -16.52 -2.20
CA ARG A 106 -15.61 -17.35 -3.01
C ARG A 106 -16.18 -16.60 -4.23
N PHE A 107 -16.60 -15.35 -4.06
CA PHE A 107 -17.30 -14.59 -5.11
C PHE A 107 -16.38 -13.63 -5.88
N ILE A 108 -15.39 -13.02 -5.22
CA ILE A 108 -14.54 -11.99 -5.80
C ILE A 108 -13.10 -12.48 -5.95
N GLY A 109 -12.51 -13.01 -4.88
CA GLY A 109 -11.11 -13.38 -4.80
C GLY A 109 -10.72 -14.44 -5.81
N ASN A 110 -11.47 -15.54 -5.89
CA ASN A 110 -11.19 -16.63 -6.84
C ASN A 110 -11.17 -16.15 -8.30
N ARG A 111 -12.04 -15.21 -8.66
CA ARG A 111 -12.05 -14.64 -10.02
C ARG A 111 -10.78 -13.83 -10.27
N ARG A 112 -10.34 -13.03 -9.31
CA ARG A 112 -9.11 -12.23 -9.39
C ARG A 112 -7.87 -13.10 -9.39
N ILE A 113 -7.83 -14.14 -8.54
CA ILE A 113 -6.73 -15.11 -8.50
C ILE A 113 -6.61 -15.84 -9.84
N LYS A 114 -7.71 -16.34 -10.40
CA LYS A 114 -7.71 -16.99 -11.71
C LYS A 114 -7.23 -16.06 -12.84
N ALA A 115 -7.56 -14.77 -12.77
CA ALA A 115 -7.05 -13.79 -13.73
C ALA A 115 -5.54 -13.54 -13.53
N ALA A 116 -5.08 -13.40 -12.29
CA ALA A 116 -3.68 -13.20 -11.95
C ALA A 116 -2.82 -14.41 -12.36
N MET A 117 -3.33 -15.64 -12.15
CA MET A 117 -2.61 -16.87 -12.54
C MET A 117 -2.42 -17.05 -14.05
N LYS A 118 -3.15 -16.30 -14.87
CA LYS A 118 -2.94 -16.27 -16.33
C LYS A 118 -1.85 -15.31 -16.78
N THR A 119 -1.34 -14.46 -15.90
CA THR A 119 -0.22 -13.56 -16.18
C THR A 119 1.11 -14.31 -16.11
N GLY A 120 2.18 -13.75 -16.72
CA GLY A 120 3.52 -14.33 -16.65
C GLY A 120 4.00 -14.57 -15.20
N TRP A 121 3.69 -13.65 -14.29
CA TRP A 121 3.95 -13.81 -12.86
C TRP A 121 3.16 -14.96 -12.23
N GLY A 122 1.89 -15.09 -12.56
CA GLY A 122 1.04 -16.18 -12.07
C GLY A 122 1.52 -17.55 -12.55
N GLN A 123 2.00 -17.66 -13.79
CA GLN A 123 2.59 -18.88 -14.33
C GLN A 123 3.89 -19.24 -13.60
N LEU A 124 4.71 -18.24 -13.26
CA LEU A 124 5.93 -18.44 -12.47
C LEU A 124 5.61 -19.01 -11.08
N PHE A 125 4.59 -18.48 -10.41
CA PHE A 125 4.13 -19.00 -9.10
C PHE A 125 3.63 -20.44 -9.14
N GLN A 126 3.18 -20.95 -10.29
CA GLN A 126 2.72 -22.34 -10.43
C GLN A 126 3.89 -23.33 -10.63
N GLN A 127 5.09 -22.83 -10.92
CA GLN A 127 6.29 -23.65 -11.15
C GLN A 127 7.08 -23.91 -9.86
N TYR A 128 6.79 -23.17 -8.80
CA TYR A 128 7.38 -23.28 -7.47
C TYR A 128 6.37 -23.74 -6.43
#